data_c25ed797288b1d6b57bf70c29afee28a
#
_entry.id   c25ed797288b1d6b57bf70c29afee28a
#
_cell.length_a   1.000
_cell.length_b   1.000
_cell.length_c   1.000
_cell.angle_alpha   90.00
_cell.angle_beta   90.00
_cell.angle_gamma   90.00
#
_symmetry.space_group_name_H-M   'P 1'
#
loop_
_entity.id
_entity.type
_entity.pdbx_description
1 polymer ?
#
loop_
_entity_poly.entity_id
_entity_poly.type
_entity_poly.pdbx_seq_one_letter_code
_entity_poly.pdbx_strand_id
1 'polypeptide(L)'
;MSREKTFYILIISGIVFVIIGTLSIYDSNIPRAASLDGNVKTNATDILTPIMNPGSKANIAINGSRFDFAVYGPDKELILSVKNMTYFNYDLVANKSGEFRFEIKNIGTSSLNIMGSAETKASPLALGAAMMLIITGIIVAGLGIRSKIR
;
A
#
# COMPACT_ATOMS: atom_id res chain seq x y z
N MET A 1 27.49 35.12 -2.25
CA MET A 1 26.18 35.10 -2.91
C MET A 1 25.36 36.28 -2.39
N SER A 2 24.71 37.10 -3.26
CA SER A 2 23.94 38.22 -2.77
C SER A 2 22.74 37.76 -1.96
N ARG A 3 22.33 38.48 -0.90
CA ARG A 3 21.19 38.15 -0.04
C ARG A 3 19.90 37.96 -0.83
N GLU A 4 19.70 38.72 -1.89
CA GLU A 4 18.55 38.59 -2.77
C GLU A 4 18.50 37.21 -3.48
N LYS A 5 19.63 36.75 -3.99
CA LYS A 5 19.71 35.44 -4.62
C LYS A 5 19.38 34.31 -3.63
N THR A 6 19.90 34.39 -2.42
CA THR A 6 19.58 33.41 -1.35
C THR A 6 18.11 33.41 -1.01
N PHE A 7 17.47 34.57 -0.91
CA PHE A 7 16.04 34.71 -0.66
C PHE A 7 15.21 33.97 -1.75
N TYR A 8 15.47 34.31 -3.01
CA TYR A 8 14.71 33.66 -4.11
C TYR A 8 14.92 32.16 -4.18
N ILE A 9 16.16 31.70 -3.97
CA ILE A 9 16.43 30.25 -3.98
C ILE A 9 15.66 29.53 -2.87
N LEU A 10 15.66 30.06 -1.65
CA LEU A 10 14.97 29.44 -0.52
C LEU A 10 13.44 29.47 -0.70
N ILE A 11 12.87 30.57 -1.18
CA ILE A 11 11.43 30.67 -1.42
C ILE A 11 11.01 29.68 -2.51
N ILE A 12 11.68 29.67 -3.64
CA ILE A 12 11.35 28.76 -4.75
C ILE A 12 11.49 27.28 -4.30
N SER A 13 12.59 26.93 -3.63
CA SER A 13 12.79 25.59 -3.12
C SER A 13 11.70 25.17 -2.12
N GLY A 14 11.32 26.06 -1.18
CA GLY A 14 10.27 25.81 -0.22
C GLY A 14 8.91 25.57 -0.90
N ILE A 15 8.55 26.39 -1.89
CA ILE A 15 7.32 26.22 -2.67
C ILE A 15 7.33 24.88 -3.43
N VAL A 16 8.44 24.53 -4.05
CA VAL A 16 8.57 23.24 -4.79
C VAL A 16 8.36 22.07 -3.85
N PHE A 17 8.94 22.06 -2.66
CA PHE A 17 8.73 20.99 -1.67
C PHE A 17 7.26 20.89 -1.22
N VAL A 18 6.59 22.02 -0.99
CA VAL A 18 5.16 22.04 -0.64
C VAL A 18 4.31 21.46 -1.78
N ILE A 19 4.58 21.85 -3.02
CA ILE A 19 3.85 21.34 -4.19
C ILE A 19 4.05 19.83 -4.32
N ILE A 20 5.30 19.35 -4.28
CA ILE A 20 5.61 17.92 -4.38
C ILE A 20 4.94 17.13 -3.25
N GLY A 21 5.02 17.62 -2.00
CA GLY A 21 4.39 16.97 -0.87
C GLY A 21 2.88 16.91 -1.00
N THR A 22 2.23 17.98 -1.46
CA THR A 22 0.78 18.01 -1.67
C THR A 22 0.34 17.06 -2.78
N LEU A 23 1.05 17.04 -3.91
CA LEU A 23 0.79 16.09 -5.00
C LEU A 23 0.99 14.64 -4.54
N SER A 24 2.01 14.36 -3.71
CA SER A 24 2.25 13.04 -3.15
C SER A 24 1.11 12.57 -2.23
N ILE A 25 0.53 13.47 -1.42
CA ILE A 25 -0.66 13.14 -0.60
C ILE A 25 -1.85 12.82 -1.49
N TYR A 26 -2.08 13.63 -2.54
CA TYR A 26 -3.18 13.38 -3.47
C TYR A 26 -3.05 12.02 -4.16
N ASP A 27 -1.87 11.71 -4.70
CA ASP A 27 -1.57 10.44 -5.34
C ASP A 27 -1.68 9.24 -4.38
N SER A 28 -1.32 9.43 -3.10
CA SER A 28 -1.44 8.41 -2.04
C SER A 28 -2.88 8.02 -1.70
N ASN A 29 -3.86 8.86 -2.03
CA ASN A 29 -5.28 8.56 -1.81
C ASN A 29 -5.95 7.82 -2.98
N ILE A 30 -5.24 7.67 -4.11
CA ILE A 30 -5.75 6.90 -5.25
C ILE A 30 -5.52 5.41 -4.98
N PRO A 31 -6.58 4.57 -4.97
CA PRO A 31 -6.41 3.13 -4.84
C PRO A 31 -5.55 2.58 -5.99
N ARG A 32 -4.58 1.76 -5.68
CA ARG A 32 -3.73 1.11 -6.68
C ARG A 32 -3.93 -0.40 -6.61
N ALA A 33 -4.03 -1.03 -7.77
CA ALA A 33 -4.03 -2.48 -7.84
C ALA A 33 -2.62 -2.99 -7.52
N ALA A 34 -2.51 -3.78 -6.46
CA ALA A 34 -1.32 -4.54 -6.14
C ALA A 34 -1.51 -5.98 -6.63
N SER A 35 -0.51 -6.55 -7.30
CA SER A 35 -0.53 -7.96 -7.67
C SER A 35 -0.44 -8.83 -6.41
N LEU A 36 -1.24 -9.88 -6.39
CA LEU A 36 -1.20 -10.98 -5.41
C LEU A 36 -0.63 -12.25 -6.03
N ASP A 37 0.02 -12.14 -7.19
CA ASP A 37 0.56 -13.28 -7.90
C ASP A 37 1.72 -13.93 -7.13
N GLY A 38 1.74 -15.24 -7.12
CA GLY A 38 2.75 -16.00 -6.39
C GLY A 38 2.77 -17.48 -6.71
N ASN A 39 3.74 -18.16 -6.12
CA ASN A 39 3.87 -19.60 -6.21
C ASN A 39 4.19 -20.19 -4.83
N VAL A 40 3.33 -21.08 -4.34
CA VAL A 40 3.50 -21.70 -3.01
C VAL A 40 4.07 -23.11 -3.19
N LYS A 41 5.29 -23.32 -2.68
CA LYS A 41 5.95 -24.62 -2.71
C LYS A 41 5.18 -25.64 -1.88
N THR A 42 5.43 -26.92 -2.15
CA THR A 42 4.89 -28.04 -1.37
C THR A 42 5.15 -27.90 0.11
N ASN A 43 4.17 -28.15 0.95
CA ASN A 43 4.22 -28.03 2.41
C ASN A 43 4.57 -26.62 2.94
N ALA A 44 4.46 -25.58 2.09
CA ALA A 44 4.63 -24.19 2.50
C ALA A 44 3.29 -23.51 2.74
N THR A 45 3.33 -22.43 3.50
CA THR A 45 2.22 -21.50 3.68
C THR A 45 2.67 -20.14 3.16
N ASP A 46 1.83 -19.50 2.35
CA ASP A 46 2.00 -18.11 1.93
C ASP A 46 0.95 -17.23 2.59
N ILE A 47 1.34 -16.01 2.91
CA ILE A 47 0.47 -15.04 3.59
C ILE A 47 0.57 -13.72 2.83
N LEU A 48 -0.56 -13.29 2.28
CA LEU A 48 -0.69 -12.03 1.57
C LEU A 48 -1.51 -11.08 2.44
N THR A 49 -1.01 -9.86 2.64
CA THR A 49 -1.60 -8.89 3.59
C THR A 49 -1.90 -7.53 2.94
N PRO A 50 -2.86 -7.45 1.99
CA PRO A 50 -3.24 -6.17 1.41
C PRO A 50 -3.94 -5.27 2.42
N ILE A 51 -3.56 -3.98 2.43
CA ILE A 51 -4.26 -2.94 3.20
C ILE A 51 -5.34 -2.35 2.30
N MET A 52 -6.61 -2.53 2.68
CA MET A 52 -7.77 -2.15 1.88
C MET A 52 -8.64 -1.11 2.58
N ASN A 53 -9.38 -0.32 1.81
CA ASN A 53 -10.42 0.58 2.31
C ASN A 53 -11.81 -0.02 2.08
N PRO A 54 -12.86 0.46 2.77
CA PRO A 54 -14.22 0.06 2.46
C PRO A 54 -14.54 0.29 0.98
N GLY A 55 -15.10 -0.73 0.33
CA GLY A 55 -15.40 -0.73 -1.11
C GLY A 55 -14.25 -1.18 -2.01
N SER A 56 -13.01 -1.27 -1.53
CA SER A 56 -11.88 -1.85 -2.28
C SER A 56 -12.14 -3.32 -2.59
N LYS A 57 -11.70 -3.75 -3.75
CA LYS A 57 -11.87 -5.13 -4.24
C LYS A 57 -10.54 -5.87 -4.23
N ALA A 58 -10.62 -7.15 -3.91
CA ALA A 58 -9.53 -8.09 -4.13
C ALA A 58 -10.07 -9.32 -4.80
N ASN A 59 -9.34 -9.84 -5.79
CA ASN A 59 -9.62 -11.13 -6.36
C ASN A 59 -8.40 -12.03 -6.23
N ILE A 60 -8.64 -13.33 -6.03
CA ILE A 60 -7.59 -14.32 -5.97
C ILE A 60 -8.07 -15.63 -6.58
N ALA A 61 -7.28 -16.15 -7.49
CA ALA A 61 -7.47 -17.45 -8.10
C ALA A 61 -6.27 -18.34 -7.74
N ILE A 62 -6.53 -19.51 -7.20
CA ILE A 62 -5.51 -20.48 -6.79
C ILE A 62 -5.73 -21.77 -7.58
N ASN A 63 -4.67 -22.26 -8.22
CA ASN A 63 -4.72 -23.48 -9.01
C ASN A 63 -3.47 -24.33 -8.73
N GLY A 64 -3.69 -25.66 -8.65
CA GLY A 64 -2.59 -26.62 -8.50
C GLY A 64 -2.98 -27.86 -7.72
N SER A 65 -2.07 -28.32 -6.84
CA SER A 65 -2.33 -29.45 -5.96
C SER A 65 -3.26 -29.05 -4.80
N ARG A 66 -3.50 -29.99 -3.87
CA ARG A 66 -4.41 -29.73 -2.74
C ARG A 66 -3.91 -28.61 -1.83
N PHE A 67 -4.83 -27.73 -1.45
CA PHE A 67 -4.53 -26.61 -0.53
C PHE A 67 -5.69 -26.29 0.39
N ASP A 68 -5.37 -25.66 1.50
CA ASP A 68 -6.31 -24.95 2.36
C ASP A 68 -6.16 -23.43 2.14
N PHE A 69 -7.28 -22.72 2.17
CA PHE A 69 -7.30 -21.26 2.01
C PHE A 69 -8.19 -20.64 3.09
N ALA A 70 -7.70 -19.57 3.69
CA ALA A 70 -8.45 -18.80 4.67
C ALA A 70 -8.26 -17.30 4.45
N VAL A 71 -9.30 -16.53 4.74
CA VAL A 71 -9.31 -15.07 4.68
C VAL A 71 -9.72 -14.53 6.04
N TYR A 72 -8.94 -13.62 6.56
CA TYR A 72 -9.20 -12.92 7.81
C TYR A 72 -9.34 -11.41 7.54
N GLY A 73 -10.27 -10.78 8.24
CA GLY A 73 -10.47 -9.34 8.23
C GLY A 73 -9.51 -8.58 9.14
N PRO A 74 -9.62 -7.24 9.15
CA PRO A 74 -8.74 -6.38 9.95
C PRO A 74 -8.78 -6.65 11.45
N ASP A 75 -9.92 -7.08 11.96
CA ASP A 75 -10.11 -7.42 13.38
C ASP A 75 -9.74 -8.89 13.69
N LYS A 76 -9.04 -9.55 12.75
CA LYS A 76 -8.66 -10.97 12.79
C LYS A 76 -9.85 -11.93 12.78
N GLU A 77 -11.05 -11.45 12.44
CA GLU A 77 -12.21 -12.28 12.24
C GLU A 77 -12.05 -13.16 11.00
N LEU A 78 -12.44 -14.41 11.09
CA LEU A 78 -12.44 -15.35 9.96
C LEU A 78 -13.60 -15.00 9.03
N ILE A 79 -13.30 -14.55 7.81
CA ILE A 79 -14.30 -14.24 6.76
C ILE A 79 -14.64 -15.49 5.97
N LEU A 80 -13.63 -16.27 5.59
CA LEU A 80 -13.77 -17.47 4.78
C LEU A 80 -12.71 -18.50 5.16
N SER A 81 -13.09 -19.78 5.14
CA SER A 81 -12.14 -20.90 5.18
C SER A 81 -12.63 -22.03 4.30
N VAL A 82 -11.78 -22.48 3.39
CA VAL A 82 -12.00 -23.65 2.56
C VAL A 82 -10.82 -24.60 2.69
N LYS A 83 -11.05 -25.89 2.61
CA LYS A 83 -10.03 -26.92 2.81
C LYS A 83 -10.01 -27.92 1.69
N ASN A 84 -8.84 -28.48 1.45
CA ASN A 84 -8.62 -29.59 0.50
C ASN A 84 -9.10 -29.26 -0.93
N MET A 85 -8.90 -28.02 -1.37
CA MET A 85 -9.25 -27.58 -2.71
C MET A 85 -8.10 -27.82 -3.68
N THR A 86 -8.41 -27.93 -4.98
CA THR A 86 -7.42 -27.99 -6.07
C THR A 86 -7.53 -26.79 -7.00
N TYR A 87 -8.67 -26.12 -6.97
CA TYR A 87 -8.93 -24.84 -7.64
C TYR A 87 -9.92 -24.04 -6.80
N PHE A 88 -9.65 -22.75 -6.63
CA PHE A 88 -10.56 -21.86 -5.95
C PHE A 88 -10.39 -20.44 -6.50
N ASN A 89 -11.52 -19.77 -6.72
CA ASN A 89 -11.57 -18.36 -7.07
C ASN A 89 -12.42 -17.63 -6.05
N TYR A 90 -11.92 -16.48 -5.58
CA TYR A 90 -12.60 -15.70 -4.56
C TYR A 90 -12.47 -14.21 -4.83
N ASP A 91 -13.60 -13.52 -4.75
CA ASP A 91 -13.72 -12.08 -4.85
C ASP A 91 -14.13 -11.53 -3.49
N LEU A 92 -13.34 -10.62 -2.96
CA LEU A 92 -13.57 -9.92 -1.70
C LEU A 92 -13.88 -8.45 -1.98
N VAL A 93 -14.93 -7.93 -1.35
CA VAL A 93 -15.17 -6.49 -1.24
C VAL A 93 -14.97 -6.12 0.22
N ALA A 94 -14.00 -5.26 0.50
CA ALA A 94 -13.71 -4.83 1.85
C ALA A 94 -14.86 -4.01 2.44
N ASN A 95 -15.33 -4.39 3.60
CA ASN A 95 -16.37 -3.68 4.35
C ASN A 95 -15.80 -2.73 5.42
N LYS A 96 -14.54 -2.89 5.75
CA LYS A 96 -13.78 -2.09 6.73
C LYS A 96 -12.43 -1.66 6.15
N SER A 97 -11.83 -0.62 6.73
CA SER A 97 -10.45 -0.24 6.44
C SER A 97 -9.50 -1.06 7.31
N GLY A 98 -8.41 -1.55 6.73
CA GLY A 98 -7.35 -2.23 7.46
C GLY A 98 -6.66 -3.31 6.64
N GLU A 99 -5.84 -4.10 7.34
CA GLU A 99 -5.09 -5.20 6.77
C GLU A 99 -5.95 -6.46 6.70
N PHE A 100 -6.20 -6.94 5.51
CA PHE A 100 -6.81 -8.25 5.27
C PHE A 100 -5.70 -9.28 5.10
N ARG A 101 -5.92 -10.49 5.62
CA ARG A 101 -4.94 -11.57 5.55
C ARG A 101 -5.50 -12.73 4.76
N PHE A 102 -4.85 -13.07 3.65
CA PHE A 102 -5.11 -14.26 2.85
C PHE A 102 -4.03 -15.29 3.18
N GLU A 103 -4.44 -16.43 3.70
CA GLU A 103 -3.53 -17.50 4.08
C GLU A 103 -3.75 -18.69 3.16
N ILE A 104 -2.71 -19.11 2.44
CA ILE A 104 -2.73 -20.22 1.48
C ILE A 104 -1.74 -21.27 1.95
N LYS A 105 -2.23 -22.43 2.37
CA LYS A 105 -1.42 -23.54 2.82
C LYS A 105 -1.44 -24.65 1.77
N ASN A 106 -0.29 -24.91 1.16
CA ASN A 106 -0.14 -26.03 0.23
C ASN A 106 0.02 -27.35 1.00
N ILE A 107 -0.98 -28.22 0.90
CA ILE A 107 -0.99 -29.56 1.51
C ILE A 107 -0.83 -30.67 0.46
N GLY A 108 -0.57 -30.29 -0.78
CA GLY A 108 -0.43 -31.21 -1.90
C GLY A 108 1.02 -31.54 -2.22
N THR A 109 1.22 -32.22 -3.34
CA THR A 109 2.51 -32.79 -3.77
C THR A 109 3.23 -31.95 -4.82
N SER A 110 2.60 -30.91 -5.37
CA SER A 110 3.19 -29.97 -6.33
C SER A 110 2.96 -28.53 -5.89
N SER A 111 3.68 -27.58 -6.48
CA SER A 111 3.50 -26.15 -6.20
C SER A 111 2.13 -25.66 -6.66
N LEU A 112 1.62 -24.65 -5.96
CA LEU A 112 0.41 -23.91 -6.32
C LEU A 112 0.79 -22.67 -7.11
N ASN A 113 -0.05 -22.29 -8.05
CA ASN A 113 0.01 -21.00 -8.72
C ASN A 113 -1.11 -20.11 -8.19
N ILE A 114 -0.73 -18.91 -7.75
CA ILE A 114 -1.65 -17.88 -7.29
C ILE A 114 -1.65 -16.77 -8.32
N MET A 115 -2.82 -16.33 -8.72
CA MET A 115 -3.04 -15.15 -9.56
C MET A 115 -4.09 -14.28 -8.89
N GLY A 116 -3.84 -12.98 -8.83
CA GLY A 116 -4.80 -12.10 -8.24
C GLY A 116 -4.34 -10.66 -8.14
N SER A 117 -5.26 -9.82 -7.71
CA SER A 117 -4.98 -8.42 -7.42
C SER A 117 -5.82 -7.93 -6.26
N ALA A 118 -5.32 -6.92 -5.56
CA ALA A 118 -6.08 -6.21 -4.55
C ALA A 118 -5.93 -4.70 -4.75
N GLU A 119 -7.02 -3.97 -4.61
CA GLU A 119 -6.99 -2.52 -4.53
C GLU A 119 -6.49 -2.11 -3.14
N THR A 120 -5.27 -1.61 -3.08
CA THR A 120 -4.61 -1.26 -1.83
C THR A 120 -4.50 0.24 -1.68
N LYS A 121 -4.48 0.69 -0.43
CA LYS A 121 -4.11 2.06 -0.08
C LYS A 121 -2.58 2.20 -0.08
N ALA A 122 -2.08 3.41 -0.38
CA ALA A 122 -0.67 3.71 -0.20
C ALA A 122 -0.23 3.46 1.25
N SER A 123 1.01 3.01 1.41
CA SER A 123 1.55 2.71 2.74
C SER A 123 1.56 3.96 3.63
N PRO A 124 1.36 3.83 4.96
CA PRO A 124 1.48 4.93 5.90
C PRO A 124 2.84 5.65 5.82
N LEU A 125 3.89 4.93 5.42
CA LEU A 125 5.23 5.49 5.23
C LEU A 125 5.27 6.52 4.09
N ALA A 126 4.57 6.26 2.98
CA ALA A 126 4.49 7.20 1.86
C ALA A 126 3.77 8.49 2.27
N LEU A 127 2.70 8.37 3.05
CA LEU A 127 2.00 9.53 3.59
C LEU A 127 2.88 10.34 4.55
N GLY A 128 3.61 9.67 5.44
CA GLY A 128 4.57 10.31 6.35
C GLY A 128 5.67 11.06 5.62
N ALA A 129 6.24 10.48 4.56
CA ALA A 129 7.26 11.13 3.73
C ALA A 129 6.70 12.39 3.03
N ALA A 130 5.48 12.34 2.51
CA ALA A 130 4.82 13.49 1.89
C ALA A 130 4.58 14.64 2.89
N MET A 131 4.14 14.32 4.10
CA MET A 131 3.97 15.32 5.17
C MET A 131 5.30 15.97 5.58
N MET A 132 6.39 15.18 5.66
CA MET A 132 7.73 15.71 5.95
C MET A 132 8.21 16.68 4.86
N LEU A 133 7.91 16.40 3.58
CA LEU A 133 8.23 17.34 2.49
C LEU A 133 7.51 18.69 2.65
N ILE A 134 6.22 18.67 3.01
CA ILE A 134 5.46 19.90 3.24
C ILE A 134 6.05 20.70 4.40
N ILE A 135 6.32 20.05 5.53
CA ILE A 135 6.89 20.70 6.71
C ILE A 135 8.26 21.32 6.36
N THR A 136 9.12 20.55 5.69
CA THR A 136 10.44 21.02 5.24
C THR A 136 10.29 22.22 4.30
N GLY A 137 9.36 22.18 3.36
CA GLY A 137 9.08 23.29 2.44
C GLY A 137 8.67 24.58 3.17
N ILE A 138 7.80 24.47 4.16
CA ILE A 138 7.37 25.61 4.99
C ILE A 138 8.56 26.20 5.77
N ILE A 139 9.41 25.36 6.37
CA ILE A 139 10.59 25.81 7.12
C ILE A 139 11.57 26.52 6.18
N VAL A 140 11.87 25.96 5.02
CA VAL A 140 12.79 26.52 4.02
C VAL A 140 12.27 27.86 3.51
N ALA A 141 10.99 27.98 3.19
CA ALA A 141 10.37 29.23 2.78
C ALA A 141 10.43 30.29 3.90
N GLY A 142 10.14 29.89 5.15
CA GLY A 142 10.24 30.77 6.31
C GLY A 142 11.65 31.31 6.54
N LEU A 143 12.68 30.48 6.37
CA LEU A 143 14.08 30.90 6.41
C LEU A 143 14.41 31.90 5.29
N GLY A 144 13.84 31.69 4.11
CA GLY A 144 13.95 32.62 2.99
C GLY A 144 13.41 33.99 3.35
N ILE A 145 12.19 34.07 3.89
CA ILE A 145 11.59 35.36 4.33
C ILE A 145 12.45 36.04 5.37
N ARG A 146 12.92 35.30 6.38
CA ARG A 146 13.79 35.82 7.43
C ARG A 146 15.12 36.39 6.88
N SER A 147 15.66 35.79 5.83
CA SER A 147 16.92 36.23 5.20
C SER A 147 16.80 37.60 4.53
N LYS A 148 15.59 38.03 4.14
CA LYS A 148 15.30 39.32 3.54
C LYS A 148 15.09 40.46 4.60
N ILE A 149 14.55 40.07 5.76
CA ILE A 149 14.18 41.04 6.82
C ILE A 149 15.39 41.47 7.68
N ARG A 150 16.45 40.66 7.71
CA ARG A 150 17.74 40.97 8.38
C ARG A 150 18.75 41.57 7.41
#